data_4aa8a75dabc9a912bd4b92d7b4abed0a
#
_entry.id   4aa8a75dabc9a912bd4b92d7b4abed0a
#
_cell.length_a   1.000
_cell.length_b   1.000
_cell.length_c   1.000
_cell.angle_alpha   90.00
_cell.angle_beta   90.00
_cell.angle_gamma   90.00
#
_symmetry.space_group_name_H-M   'P 1'
#
loop_
_entity.id
_entity.type
_entity.pdbx_description
1 polymer ?
#
loop_
_entity_poly.entity_id
_entity_poly.type
_entity_poly.pdbx_seq_one_letter_code
_entity_poly.pdbx_strand_id
1 'polypeptide(L)'
;MNKQVELKNKGIVASKHVKLGQKNQKGQTYTDINDIFYKAEQTPNFLTGSEVIRAAIKVASVGTSVAYPITPQSEAAALIGELYAEGYVDEYFRGESEFAVMGQCAGAAFGGHRVFTTTAGPGTLRAMENFPMWAGSRLPIQVCVTCRGINSPLSIQPDTLEMHYLLETGMLVWHAETAQDLFDFILKGFIVAEQPDVHVPIAVCCDGFFVTHTKDTVDLPPDDICLTPYDPYRNPQPVMDMESAPIRMMRDPFVMKSNYISYATHASWQQEIKAAVERSRKHTIPLLDGLIDEENTDREILIVGSGTAVSQSREAIRLLEEEGIKVGLIKIKTIRPFPTEEIRRATKNAKHIFVPEFNLAGWLAREIKAILPDNERVYVGPHVAGGMTMPSEVIVEEIK
;
A
#
# COMPACT_ATOMS: atom_id res chain seq x y z
N MET A 1 -36.88 -8.21 12.44
CA MET A 1 -36.03 -8.43 11.25
C MET A 1 -35.41 -7.11 10.89
N ASN A 2 -34.10 -7.00 10.90
CA ASN A 2 -33.37 -5.75 10.86
C ASN A 2 -33.39 -5.19 9.41
N LYS A 3 -33.58 -3.88 9.25
CA LYS A 3 -33.63 -3.20 7.94
C LYS A 3 -32.40 -3.54 7.06
N GLN A 4 -31.25 -3.85 7.69
CA GLN A 4 -30.05 -4.33 7.01
C GLN A 4 -30.19 -5.72 6.37
N VAL A 5 -30.89 -6.65 7.03
CA VAL A 5 -31.16 -7.99 6.46
C VAL A 5 -32.09 -7.88 5.25
N GLU A 6 -33.02 -6.94 5.30
CA GLU A 6 -33.94 -6.69 4.18
C GLU A 6 -33.24 -6.02 2.99
N LEU A 7 -32.25 -5.18 3.24
CA LEU A 7 -31.41 -4.55 2.21
C LEU A 7 -30.44 -5.57 1.59
N LYS A 8 -29.81 -6.44 2.40
CA LYS A 8 -28.95 -7.55 1.92
C LYS A 8 -29.75 -8.51 1.01
N ASN A 9 -30.98 -8.84 1.39
CA ASN A 9 -31.85 -9.74 0.60
C ASN A 9 -32.34 -9.12 -0.71
N LYS A 10 -32.29 -7.80 -0.85
CA LYS A 10 -32.71 -7.09 -2.08
C LYS A 10 -31.54 -6.80 -3.02
N GLY A 11 -30.32 -7.18 -2.69
CA GLY A 11 -29.13 -6.87 -3.49
C GLY A 11 -28.83 -5.36 -3.63
N ILE A 12 -29.41 -4.54 -2.75
CA ILE A 12 -29.47 -3.07 -2.90
C ILE A 12 -28.14 -2.40 -2.70
N VAL A 13 -27.23 -3.00 -1.89
CA VAL A 13 -25.87 -2.48 -1.74
C VAL A 13 -25.10 -2.62 -3.06
N ALA A 14 -25.37 -3.66 -3.83
CA ALA A 14 -24.77 -3.87 -5.16
C ALA A 14 -25.45 -3.04 -6.27
N SER A 15 -26.63 -2.46 -6.04
CA SER A 15 -27.39 -1.77 -7.09
C SER A 15 -26.90 -0.37 -7.40
N LYS A 16 -26.08 0.23 -6.55
CA LYS A 16 -25.49 1.55 -6.80
C LYS A 16 -24.18 1.49 -7.59
N HIS A 17 -23.56 0.32 -7.71
CA HIS A 17 -22.27 0.17 -8.32
C HIS A 17 -22.34 -0.60 -9.64
N VAL A 18 -21.70 -0.07 -10.68
CA VAL A 18 -21.55 -0.75 -11.95
C VAL A 18 -20.43 -1.78 -11.82
N LYS A 19 -20.77 -3.05 -12.00
CA LYS A 19 -19.77 -4.13 -12.05
C LYS A 19 -19.06 -4.11 -13.41
N LEU A 20 -17.82 -4.59 -13.44
CA LEU A 20 -17.12 -4.83 -14.70
C LEU A 20 -18.01 -5.63 -15.68
N GLY A 21 -18.08 -5.19 -16.93
CA GLY A 21 -18.95 -5.77 -17.96
C GLY A 21 -20.40 -5.28 -17.95
N GLN A 22 -20.82 -4.47 -16.99
CA GLN A 22 -22.13 -3.82 -16.97
C GLN A 22 -22.02 -2.38 -17.49
N LYS A 23 -23.13 -1.87 -18.03
CA LYS A 23 -23.21 -0.47 -18.46
C LYS A 23 -23.49 0.42 -17.26
N ASN A 24 -22.75 1.53 -17.14
CA ASN A 24 -23.06 2.59 -16.19
C ASN A 24 -24.31 3.39 -16.62
N GLN A 25 -24.72 4.37 -15.82
CA GLN A 25 -25.88 5.24 -16.13
C GLN A 25 -25.72 6.03 -17.44
N LYS A 26 -24.46 6.26 -17.89
CA LYS A 26 -24.14 6.91 -19.18
C LYS A 26 -24.07 5.93 -20.35
N GLY A 27 -24.34 4.62 -20.12
CA GLY A 27 -24.29 3.59 -21.15
C GLY A 27 -22.90 3.07 -21.49
N GLN A 28 -21.86 3.46 -20.75
CA GLN A 28 -20.48 3.00 -20.93
C GLN A 28 -20.31 1.62 -20.30
N THR A 29 -19.49 0.78 -20.90
CA THR A 29 -19.14 -0.55 -20.38
C THR A 29 -17.68 -0.58 -19.99
N TYR A 30 -17.39 -0.94 -18.75
CA TYR A 30 -16.03 -1.14 -18.26
C TYR A 30 -15.75 -2.64 -18.21
N THR A 31 -14.85 -3.12 -19.03
CA THR A 31 -14.51 -4.54 -19.19
C THR A 31 -13.22 -4.93 -18.53
N ASP A 32 -12.39 -3.94 -18.19
CA ASP A 32 -11.11 -4.08 -17.52
C ASP A 32 -11.04 -3.07 -16.38
N ILE A 33 -10.28 -3.42 -15.34
CA ILE A 33 -10.02 -2.53 -14.22
C ILE A 33 -9.31 -1.24 -14.68
N ASN A 34 -8.47 -1.32 -15.69
CA ASN A 34 -7.83 -0.15 -16.28
C ASN A 34 -8.85 0.82 -16.87
N ASP A 35 -10.01 0.33 -17.31
CA ASP A 35 -11.09 1.18 -17.81
C ASP A 35 -11.64 2.11 -16.72
N ILE A 36 -11.61 1.69 -15.45
CA ILE A 36 -12.02 2.52 -14.30
C ILE A 36 -11.06 3.70 -14.15
N PHE A 37 -9.75 3.48 -14.30
CA PHE A 37 -8.73 4.51 -14.11
C PHE A 37 -8.52 5.40 -15.34
N TYR A 38 -8.68 4.88 -16.55
CA TYR A 38 -8.31 5.59 -17.79
C TYR A 38 -9.50 6.00 -18.66
N LYS A 39 -10.66 5.35 -18.54
CA LYS A 39 -11.84 5.63 -19.38
C LYS A 39 -13.04 6.18 -18.61
N ALA A 40 -13.07 6.01 -17.28
CA ALA A 40 -14.08 6.65 -16.46
C ALA A 40 -13.87 8.16 -16.46
N GLU A 41 -14.95 8.93 -16.59
CA GLU A 41 -14.88 10.38 -16.42
C GLU A 41 -14.50 10.68 -14.96
N GLN A 42 -13.28 11.18 -14.76
CA GLN A 42 -12.77 11.54 -13.44
C GLN A 42 -13.23 12.94 -13.07
N THR A 43 -13.49 13.16 -11.80
CA THR A 43 -13.87 14.47 -11.26
C THR A 43 -12.85 14.90 -10.21
N PRO A 44 -12.25 16.11 -10.35
CA PRO A 44 -11.32 16.63 -9.35
C PRO A 44 -12.08 16.98 -8.05
N ASN A 45 -11.52 16.54 -6.94
CA ASN A 45 -12.01 16.79 -5.60
C ASN A 45 -10.87 17.32 -4.74
N PHE A 46 -11.16 18.21 -3.80
CA PHE A 46 -10.17 18.78 -2.89
C PHE A 46 -10.31 18.12 -1.51
N LEU A 47 -9.50 17.08 -1.26
CA LEU A 47 -9.64 16.14 -0.16
C LEU A 47 -8.37 16.01 0.65
N THR A 48 -8.52 15.70 1.94
CA THR A 48 -7.41 15.19 2.77
C THR A 48 -7.11 13.73 2.43
N GLY A 49 -5.90 13.24 2.74
CA GLY A 49 -5.60 11.81 2.54
C GLY A 49 -6.51 10.88 3.35
N SER A 50 -7.00 11.30 4.51
CA SER A 50 -8.00 10.54 5.28
C SER A 50 -9.32 10.42 4.51
N GLU A 51 -9.80 11.51 3.90
CA GLU A 51 -10.99 11.51 3.04
C GLU A 51 -10.75 10.68 1.76
N VAL A 52 -9.52 10.70 1.24
CA VAL A 52 -9.10 9.87 0.11
C VAL A 52 -9.13 8.37 0.44
N ILE A 53 -8.67 7.97 1.62
CA ILE A 53 -8.81 6.58 2.09
C ILE A 53 -10.29 6.18 2.11
N ARG A 54 -11.18 7.03 2.66
CA ARG A 54 -12.62 6.79 2.63
C ARG A 54 -13.13 6.60 1.21
N ALA A 55 -12.76 7.48 0.28
CA ALA A 55 -13.17 7.39 -1.11
C ALA A 55 -12.68 6.09 -1.77
N ALA A 56 -11.42 5.71 -1.55
CA ALA A 56 -10.85 4.47 -2.07
C ALA A 56 -11.58 3.22 -1.52
N ILE A 57 -11.90 3.18 -0.23
CA ILE A 57 -12.62 2.07 0.39
C ILE A 57 -14.05 1.95 -0.15
N LYS A 58 -14.72 3.08 -0.39
CA LYS A 58 -16.04 3.10 -1.06
C LYS A 58 -15.98 2.43 -2.43
N VAL A 59 -14.95 2.75 -3.23
CA VAL A 59 -14.75 2.17 -4.57
C VAL A 59 -14.27 0.73 -4.51
N ALA A 60 -13.48 0.37 -3.50
CA ALA A 60 -12.85 -0.95 -3.38
C ALA A 60 -13.83 -2.10 -3.07
N SER A 61 -15.08 -1.84 -2.71
CA SER A 61 -16.04 -2.87 -2.28
C SER A 61 -15.48 -3.75 -1.15
N VAL A 62 -15.03 -3.10 -0.07
CA VAL A 62 -14.49 -3.78 1.11
C VAL A 62 -15.61 -4.48 1.87
N GLY A 63 -15.45 -5.76 2.16
CA GLY A 63 -16.42 -6.54 2.94
C GLY A 63 -16.26 -6.28 4.44
N THR A 64 -15.03 -6.25 4.94
CA THR A 64 -14.78 -6.03 6.37
C THR A 64 -13.65 -5.04 6.59
N SER A 65 -13.87 -4.10 7.51
CA SER A 65 -12.80 -3.27 8.04
C SER A 65 -12.75 -3.37 9.56
N VAL A 66 -11.55 -3.43 10.10
CA VAL A 66 -11.31 -3.46 11.55
C VAL A 66 -10.35 -2.33 11.90
N ALA A 67 -10.59 -1.61 12.97
CA ALA A 67 -9.74 -0.48 13.34
C ALA A 67 -9.46 -0.43 14.85
N TYR A 68 -8.28 0.09 15.18
CA TYR A 68 -7.92 0.57 16.51
C TYR A 68 -7.39 2.01 16.38
N PRO A 69 -7.90 2.96 17.15
CA PRO A 69 -7.56 4.37 16.96
C PRO A 69 -6.11 4.65 17.35
N ILE A 70 -5.32 5.10 16.38
CA ILE A 70 -3.96 5.60 16.57
C ILE A 70 -3.71 6.77 15.62
N THR A 71 -3.17 7.88 16.12
CA THR A 71 -2.84 9.06 15.30
C THR A 71 -1.68 8.74 14.34
N PRO A 72 -1.72 9.15 13.03
CA PRO A 72 -2.72 10.03 12.40
C PRO A 72 -3.87 9.31 11.67
N GLN A 73 -4.01 7.98 11.74
CA GLN A 73 -5.03 7.23 11.00
C GLN A 73 -6.43 7.23 11.63
N SER A 74 -6.59 7.77 12.85
CA SER A 74 -7.87 7.72 13.58
C SER A 74 -9.03 8.37 12.83
N GLU A 75 -8.76 9.43 12.05
CA GLU A 75 -9.74 10.09 11.20
C GLU A 75 -10.20 9.15 10.08
N ALA A 76 -9.27 8.53 9.36
CA ALA A 76 -9.60 7.56 8.31
C ALA A 76 -10.44 6.40 8.85
N ALA A 77 -10.09 5.87 10.04
CA ALA A 77 -10.87 4.82 10.71
C ALA A 77 -12.30 5.28 11.02
N ALA A 78 -12.49 6.52 11.48
CA ALA A 78 -13.82 7.07 11.74
C ALA A 78 -14.64 7.19 10.44
N LEU A 79 -14.04 7.72 9.38
CA LEU A 79 -14.66 7.86 8.06
C LEU A 79 -15.05 6.50 7.44
N ILE A 80 -14.28 5.44 7.67
CA ILE A 80 -14.65 4.07 7.27
C ILE A 80 -15.85 3.57 8.09
N GLY A 81 -15.91 3.92 9.37
CA GLY A 81 -17.08 3.64 10.21
C GLY A 81 -18.37 4.30 9.68
N GLU A 82 -18.27 5.49 9.09
CA GLU A 82 -19.39 6.15 8.39
C GLU A 82 -19.80 5.37 7.14
N LEU A 83 -18.83 4.89 6.34
CA LEU A 83 -19.13 4.04 5.17
C LEU A 83 -19.88 2.75 5.55
N TYR A 84 -19.58 2.18 6.72
CA TYR A 84 -20.36 1.06 7.26
C TYR A 84 -21.79 1.47 7.57
N ALA A 85 -22.01 2.62 8.20
CA ALA A 85 -23.34 3.14 8.49
C ALA A 85 -24.12 3.48 7.21
N GLU A 86 -23.43 3.91 6.16
CA GLU A 86 -23.98 4.18 4.82
C GLU A 86 -24.23 2.90 3.99
N GLY A 87 -23.70 1.74 4.41
CA GLY A 87 -23.87 0.44 3.74
C GLY A 87 -22.88 0.17 2.61
N TYR A 88 -21.74 0.85 2.54
CA TYR A 88 -20.67 0.61 1.58
C TYR A 88 -19.65 -0.44 2.06
N VAL A 89 -19.53 -0.64 3.37
CA VAL A 89 -18.73 -1.68 4.01
C VAL A 89 -19.72 -2.62 4.71
N ASP A 90 -19.57 -3.93 4.55
CA ASP A 90 -20.53 -4.89 5.11
C ASP A 90 -20.40 -5.03 6.62
N GLU A 91 -19.16 -5.03 7.14
CA GLU A 91 -18.86 -5.21 8.55
C GLU A 91 -17.73 -4.25 9.00
N TYR A 92 -17.93 -3.61 10.14
CA TYR A 92 -16.94 -2.74 10.77
C TYR A 92 -16.80 -3.05 12.25
N PHE A 93 -15.59 -3.33 12.69
CA PHE A 93 -15.28 -3.66 14.08
C PHE A 93 -14.22 -2.73 14.66
N ARG A 94 -14.27 -2.52 15.96
CA ARG A 94 -13.21 -1.91 16.73
C ARG A 94 -12.51 -2.97 17.56
N GLY A 95 -11.21 -3.09 17.36
CA GLY A 95 -10.38 -4.00 18.16
C GLY A 95 -9.88 -3.35 19.45
N GLU A 96 -9.36 -4.15 20.33
CA GLU A 96 -8.82 -3.73 21.63
C GLU A 96 -7.34 -3.28 21.55
N SER A 97 -6.67 -3.66 20.49
CA SER A 97 -5.29 -3.31 20.17
C SER A 97 -4.99 -3.63 18.72
N GLU A 98 -3.90 -3.08 18.19
CA GLU A 98 -3.48 -3.37 16.80
C GLU A 98 -3.24 -4.86 16.58
N PHE A 99 -2.70 -5.57 17.57
CA PHE A 99 -2.53 -7.03 17.50
C PHE A 99 -3.89 -7.74 17.31
N ALA A 100 -4.89 -7.37 18.13
CA ALA A 100 -6.24 -7.94 18.03
C ALA A 100 -6.91 -7.59 16.69
N VAL A 101 -6.75 -6.34 16.22
CA VAL A 101 -7.24 -5.89 14.91
C VAL A 101 -6.72 -6.78 13.80
N MET A 102 -5.41 -7.03 13.77
CA MET A 102 -4.81 -7.84 12.69
C MET A 102 -5.24 -9.31 12.75
N GLY A 103 -5.45 -9.84 13.96
CA GLY A 103 -6.06 -11.18 14.13
C GLY A 103 -7.50 -11.24 13.63
N GLN A 104 -8.32 -10.21 13.91
CA GLN A 104 -9.69 -10.11 13.41
C GLN A 104 -9.73 -9.96 11.88
N CYS A 105 -8.82 -9.18 11.30
CA CYS A 105 -8.65 -9.08 9.84
C CYS A 105 -8.37 -10.46 9.22
N ALA A 106 -7.49 -11.25 9.83
CA ALA A 106 -7.23 -12.61 9.37
C ALA A 106 -8.49 -13.48 9.41
N GLY A 107 -9.26 -13.43 10.52
CA GLY A 107 -10.52 -14.16 10.65
C GLY A 107 -11.54 -13.79 9.55
N ALA A 108 -11.68 -12.49 9.25
CA ALA A 108 -12.56 -12.01 8.19
C ALA A 108 -12.09 -12.46 6.79
N ALA A 109 -10.77 -12.40 6.54
CA ALA A 109 -10.20 -12.86 5.27
C ALA A 109 -10.34 -14.37 5.08
N PHE A 110 -10.18 -15.16 6.15
CA PHE A 110 -10.52 -16.61 6.14
C PHE A 110 -11.99 -16.85 5.85
N GLY A 111 -12.87 -15.94 6.28
CA GLY A 111 -14.29 -15.96 5.94
C GLY A 111 -14.62 -15.55 4.49
N GLY A 112 -13.60 -15.20 3.69
CA GLY A 112 -13.77 -14.85 2.28
C GLY A 112 -14.10 -13.38 2.00
N HIS A 113 -13.90 -12.50 2.96
CA HIS A 113 -14.12 -11.07 2.76
C HIS A 113 -12.87 -10.39 2.17
N ARG A 114 -13.08 -9.36 1.36
CA ARG A 114 -12.05 -8.36 1.09
C ARG A 114 -11.87 -7.54 2.36
N VAL A 115 -10.65 -7.51 2.90
CA VAL A 115 -10.36 -6.92 4.20
C VAL A 115 -9.42 -5.73 4.07
N PHE A 116 -9.79 -4.65 4.75
CA PHE A 116 -8.96 -3.45 4.86
C PHE A 116 -8.82 -3.03 6.32
N THR A 117 -7.65 -2.54 6.67
CA THR A 117 -7.40 -1.90 7.96
C THR A 117 -6.39 -0.76 7.83
N THR A 118 -6.28 0.03 8.87
CA THR A 118 -5.30 1.12 8.97
C THR A 118 -4.53 1.03 10.27
N THR A 119 -3.25 1.42 10.24
CA THR A 119 -2.40 1.52 11.44
C THR A 119 -1.32 2.59 11.26
N ALA A 120 -0.53 2.85 12.28
CA ALA A 120 0.54 3.84 12.27
C ALA A 120 1.60 3.56 13.34
N GLY A 121 2.86 3.86 13.05
CA GLY A 121 3.95 3.94 14.02
C GLY A 121 4.08 2.71 14.93
N PRO A 122 3.97 2.92 16.25
CA PRO A 122 4.07 1.83 17.22
C PRO A 122 2.97 0.78 17.06
N GLY A 123 1.81 1.12 16.46
CA GLY A 123 0.76 0.17 16.15
C GLY A 123 1.19 -0.84 15.09
N THR A 124 1.96 -0.41 14.09
CA THR A 124 2.58 -1.31 13.09
C THR A 124 3.47 -2.34 13.77
N LEU A 125 4.32 -1.89 14.71
CA LEU A 125 5.21 -2.79 15.46
C LEU A 125 4.45 -3.73 16.40
N ARG A 126 3.39 -3.26 17.05
CA ARG A 126 2.55 -4.09 17.89
C ARG A 126 1.82 -5.18 17.09
N ALA A 127 1.54 -4.91 15.83
CA ALA A 127 0.87 -5.84 14.91
C ALA A 127 1.85 -6.81 14.21
N MET A 128 3.15 -6.61 14.35
CA MET A 128 4.19 -7.24 13.53
C MET A 128 4.10 -8.77 13.44
N GLU A 129 3.70 -9.45 14.50
CA GLU A 129 3.55 -10.92 14.50
C GLU A 129 2.50 -11.42 13.49
N ASN A 130 1.45 -10.60 13.25
CA ASN A 130 0.37 -10.98 12.34
C ASN A 130 0.75 -10.89 10.86
N PHE A 131 1.64 -9.99 10.47
CA PHE A 131 1.96 -9.76 9.06
C PHE A 131 2.61 -10.99 8.38
N PRO A 132 3.64 -11.64 8.96
CA PRO A 132 4.15 -12.89 8.41
C PRO A 132 3.10 -14.01 8.42
N MET A 133 2.20 -14.02 9.41
CA MET A 133 1.10 -14.98 9.47
C MET A 133 0.12 -14.75 8.30
N TRP A 134 -0.23 -13.49 7.98
CA TRP A 134 -1.05 -13.19 6.80
C TRP A 134 -0.39 -13.66 5.51
N ALA A 135 0.91 -13.37 5.34
CA ALA A 135 1.66 -13.79 4.17
C ALA A 135 1.77 -15.32 4.06
N GLY A 136 2.11 -15.99 5.16
CA GLY A 136 2.18 -17.45 5.25
C GLY A 136 0.83 -18.11 5.00
N SER A 137 -0.22 -17.46 5.44
CA SER A 137 -1.61 -17.91 5.25
C SER A 137 -2.19 -17.50 3.89
N ARG A 138 -1.44 -16.76 3.06
CA ARG A 138 -1.86 -16.33 1.73
C ARG A 138 -3.17 -15.52 1.78
N LEU A 139 -3.28 -14.59 2.72
CA LEU A 139 -4.43 -13.72 2.88
C LEU A 139 -4.17 -12.37 2.20
N PRO A 140 -4.90 -11.98 1.16
CA PRO A 140 -4.71 -10.74 0.45
C PRO A 140 -5.32 -9.55 1.20
N ILE A 141 -4.97 -9.44 2.47
CA ILE A 141 -5.42 -8.34 3.33
C ILE A 141 -4.63 -7.09 2.98
N GLN A 142 -5.31 -5.95 2.92
CA GLN A 142 -4.64 -4.67 2.74
C GLN A 142 -4.63 -3.87 4.04
N VAL A 143 -3.45 -3.36 4.38
CA VAL A 143 -3.26 -2.39 5.46
C VAL A 143 -2.73 -1.07 4.90
N CYS A 144 -3.38 0.03 5.24
CA CYS A 144 -2.82 1.37 5.02
C CYS A 144 -2.01 1.76 6.25
N VAL A 145 -0.72 2.03 6.03
CA VAL A 145 0.22 2.43 7.09
C VAL A 145 0.50 3.91 6.94
N THR A 146 -0.05 4.71 7.86
CA THR A 146 0.22 6.15 7.91
C THR A 146 1.48 6.39 8.73
N CYS A 147 2.62 6.40 8.03
CA CYS A 147 3.95 6.35 8.61
C CYS A 147 4.24 7.52 9.56
N ARG A 148 4.67 7.21 10.77
CA ARG A 148 5.04 8.18 11.80
C ARG A 148 6.14 7.66 12.71
N GLY A 149 6.69 8.56 13.54
CA GLY A 149 7.69 8.19 14.54
C GLY A 149 7.25 7.04 15.45
N ILE A 150 8.15 6.08 15.60
CA ILE A 150 8.04 5.02 16.59
C ILE A 150 8.44 5.61 17.94
N ASN A 151 7.80 5.15 19.00
CA ASN A 151 7.99 5.71 20.34
C ASN A 151 9.46 5.80 20.78
N SER A 152 9.67 6.77 21.66
CA SER A 152 10.87 7.13 22.40
C SER A 152 11.97 7.85 21.56
N PRO A 153 11.83 9.16 21.41
CA PRO A 153 10.74 10.00 21.91
C PRO A 153 9.46 9.85 21.06
N LEU A 154 8.31 10.08 21.67
CA LEU A 154 7.05 10.05 20.94
C LEU A 154 7.00 11.16 19.90
N SER A 155 6.77 10.78 18.64
CA SER A 155 6.42 11.71 17.57
C SER A 155 5.25 11.14 16.76
N ILE A 156 4.31 12.01 16.41
CA ILE A 156 3.18 11.67 15.53
C ILE A 156 3.42 12.12 14.09
N GLN A 157 4.56 12.75 13.85
CA GLN A 157 4.96 13.30 12.57
C GLN A 157 5.65 12.23 11.70
N PRO A 158 5.79 12.46 10.38
CA PRO A 158 6.31 11.47 9.45
C PRO A 158 7.66 10.89 9.86
N ASP A 159 7.73 9.58 9.76
CA ASP A 159 8.95 8.78 9.87
C ASP A 159 8.70 7.45 9.15
N THR A 160 9.56 7.09 8.22
CA THR A 160 9.39 5.90 7.40
C THR A 160 10.08 4.66 7.97
N LEU A 161 10.62 4.74 9.19
CA LEU A 161 11.32 3.61 9.80
C LEU A 161 10.42 2.37 9.97
N GLU A 162 9.13 2.56 10.20
CA GLU A 162 8.19 1.43 10.30
C GLU A 162 8.06 0.63 9.00
N MET A 163 8.23 1.26 7.83
CA MET A 163 8.27 0.51 6.57
C MET A 163 9.44 -0.46 6.51
N HIS A 164 10.59 -0.09 7.09
CA HIS A 164 11.75 -0.96 7.15
C HIS A 164 11.44 -2.29 7.85
N TYR A 165 10.62 -2.28 8.89
CA TYR A 165 10.22 -3.51 9.57
C TYR A 165 9.30 -4.40 8.75
N LEU A 166 8.60 -3.84 7.76
CA LEU A 166 7.70 -4.61 6.88
C LEU A 166 8.45 -5.39 5.77
N LEU A 167 9.73 -5.07 5.51
CA LEU A 167 10.44 -5.56 4.32
C LEU A 167 10.56 -7.07 4.24
N GLU A 168 10.65 -7.76 5.38
CA GLU A 168 10.85 -9.21 5.46
C GLU A 168 9.61 -9.98 5.92
N THR A 169 8.45 -9.32 5.93
CA THR A 169 7.17 -9.94 6.38
C THR A 169 6.52 -10.82 5.31
N GLY A 170 6.96 -10.75 4.07
CA GLY A 170 6.34 -11.44 2.94
C GLY A 170 5.15 -10.67 2.32
N MET A 171 4.94 -9.42 2.71
CA MET A 171 3.93 -8.53 2.16
C MET A 171 4.45 -7.77 0.94
N LEU A 172 3.53 -7.32 0.08
CA LEU A 172 3.82 -6.21 -0.83
C LEU A 172 3.89 -4.92 0.00
N VAL A 173 4.81 -4.02 -0.34
CA VAL A 173 4.94 -2.72 0.33
C VAL A 173 5.07 -1.64 -0.72
N TRP A 174 4.08 -0.76 -0.81
CA TRP A 174 4.06 0.37 -1.73
C TRP A 174 4.05 1.68 -0.95
N HIS A 175 4.69 2.72 -1.47
CA HIS A 175 4.80 4.01 -0.79
C HIS A 175 4.23 5.13 -1.65
N ALA A 176 3.10 5.68 -1.23
CA ALA A 176 2.42 6.80 -1.88
C ALA A 176 3.11 8.13 -1.57
N GLU A 177 3.35 8.92 -2.59
CA GLU A 177 3.89 10.28 -2.49
C GLU A 177 2.79 11.31 -2.20
N THR A 178 1.66 11.17 -2.92
CA THR A 178 0.55 12.13 -2.93
C THR A 178 -0.76 11.49 -2.48
N ALA A 179 -1.77 12.31 -2.27
CA ALA A 179 -3.12 11.83 -2.00
C ALA A 179 -3.70 11.04 -3.20
N GLN A 180 -3.35 11.42 -4.43
CA GLN A 180 -3.74 10.66 -5.62
C GLN A 180 -3.07 9.28 -5.66
N ASP A 181 -1.75 9.22 -5.41
CA ASP A 181 -1.06 7.92 -5.29
C ASP A 181 -1.74 7.04 -4.22
N LEU A 182 -2.11 7.62 -3.09
CA LEU A 182 -2.75 6.88 -2.01
C LEU A 182 -4.08 6.26 -2.45
N PHE A 183 -4.92 7.03 -3.16
CA PHE A 183 -6.17 6.53 -3.74
C PHE A 183 -5.91 5.38 -4.70
N ASP A 184 -5.02 5.61 -5.65
CA ASP A 184 -4.68 4.66 -6.70
C ASP A 184 -4.05 3.38 -6.13
N PHE A 185 -3.11 3.52 -5.20
CA PHE A 185 -2.40 2.39 -4.62
C PHE A 185 -3.31 1.51 -3.75
N ILE A 186 -4.29 2.11 -3.06
CA ILE A 186 -5.30 1.32 -2.33
C ILE A 186 -6.09 0.45 -3.31
N LEU A 187 -6.60 1.01 -4.40
CA LEU A 187 -7.40 0.25 -5.37
C LEU A 187 -6.55 -0.77 -6.15
N LYS A 188 -5.44 -0.33 -6.70
CA LYS A 188 -4.52 -1.17 -7.49
C LYS A 188 -3.87 -2.26 -6.61
N GLY A 189 -3.66 -1.95 -5.33
CA GLY A 189 -3.13 -2.88 -4.34
C GLY A 189 -4.02 -4.11 -4.14
N PHE A 190 -5.33 -3.94 -4.00
CA PHE A 190 -6.27 -5.06 -3.96
C PHE A 190 -6.20 -5.90 -5.24
N ILE A 191 -6.18 -5.25 -6.40
CA ILE A 191 -6.13 -5.95 -7.69
C ILE A 191 -4.90 -6.86 -7.79
N VAL A 192 -3.75 -6.37 -7.35
CA VAL A 192 -2.49 -7.15 -7.40
C VAL A 192 -2.47 -8.22 -6.32
N ALA A 193 -2.82 -7.86 -5.09
CA ALA A 193 -2.80 -8.79 -3.95
C ALA A 193 -3.74 -9.98 -4.14
N GLU A 194 -4.88 -9.77 -4.80
CA GLU A 194 -5.90 -10.80 -5.05
C GLU A 194 -5.63 -11.67 -6.29
N GLN A 195 -4.55 -11.42 -7.05
CA GLN A 195 -4.22 -12.28 -8.19
C GLN A 195 -3.91 -13.71 -7.73
N PRO A 196 -4.46 -14.75 -8.40
CA PRO A 196 -4.33 -16.14 -7.96
C PRO A 196 -2.88 -16.63 -7.84
N ASP A 197 -1.97 -16.07 -8.60
CA ASP A 197 -0.55 -16.42 -8.58
C ASP A 197 0.28 -15.53 -7.65
N VAL A 198 -0.30 -14.47 -7.09
CA VAL A 198 0.28 -13.58 -6.09
C VAL A 198 -0.23 -13.93 -4.71
N HIS A 199 -1.45 -13.56 -4.42
CA HIS A 199 -2.23 -13.86 -3.22
C HIS A 199 -1.43 -13.73 -1.92
N VAL A 200 -0.94 -12.52 -1.67
CA VAL A 200 -0.23 -12.12 -0.46
C VAL A 200 -0.78 -10.78 0.05
N PRO A 201 -0.61 -10.48 1.34
CA PRO A 201 -1.05 -9.20 1.88
C PRO A 201 -0.26 -8.03 1.31
N ILE A 202 -0.81 -6.83 1.41
CA ILE A 202 -0.19 -5.60 0.96
C ILE A 202 -0.27 -4.50 2.02
N ALA A 203 0.83 -3.80 2.21
CA ALA A 203 0.90 -2.54 2.92
C ALA A 203 0.99 -1.38 1.91
N VAL A 204 0.01 -0.49 1.92
CA VAL A 204 0.08 0.81 1.25
C VAL A 204 0.48 1.83 2.30
N CYS A 205 1.69 2.34 2.18
CA CYS A 205 2.27 3.30 3.11
C CYS A 205 2.12 4.72 2.58
N CYS A 206 1.96 5.69 3.46
CA CYS A 206 2.04 7.11 3.15
C CYS A 206 2.58 7.88 4.35
N ASP A 207 3.17 9.04 4.12
CA ASP A 207 3.71 9.88 5.19
C ASP A 207 2.57 10.52 5.99
N GLY A 208 2.48 10.16 7.26
CA GLY A 208 1.47 10.65 8.20
C GLY A 208 1.48 12.17 8.30
N PHE A 209 0.33 12.80 8.52
CA PHE A 209 0.09 14.24 8.46
C PHE A 209 0.38 14.89 7.10
N PHE A 210 1.51 14.63 6.47
CA PHE A 210 1.86 15.26 5.20
C PHE A 210 0.92 14.85 4.08
N VAL A 211 0.56 13.59 4.00
CA VAL A 211 -0.44 13.09 3.05
C VAL A 211 -1.82 13.05 3.68
N THR A 212 -1.94 12.55 4.92
CA THR A 212 -3.25 12.24 5.52
C THR A 212 -4.08 13.47 5.88
N HIS A 213 -3.45 14.61 6.24
CA HIS A 213 -4.15 15.81 6.73
C HIS A 213 -4.00 17.04 5.82
N THR A 214 -3.12 16.98 4.82
CA THR A 214 -3.03 18.02 3.81
C THR A 214 -4.10 17.80 2.76
N LYS A 215 -4.78 18.86 2.35
CA LYS A 215 -5.74 18.82 1.25
C LYS A 215 -5.02 18.94 -0.08
N ASP A 216 -5.40 18.07 -0.99
CA ASP A 216 -4.87 18.04 -2.35
C ASP A 216 -6.00 17.79 -3.36
N THR A 217 -5.75 18.09 -4.61
CA THR A 217 -6.68 17.77 -5.69
C THR A 217 -6.51 16.30 -6.07
N VAL A 218 -7.58 15.54 -5.95
CA VAL A 218 -7.62 14.12 -6.26
C VAL A 218 -8.72 13.85 -7.27
N ASP A 219 -8.38 13.19 -8.34
CA ASP A 219 -9.32 12.77 -9.37
C ASP A 219 -10.00 11.46 -8.95
N LEU A 220 -11.32 11.52 -8.79
CA LEU A 220 -12.12 10.36 -8.37
C LEU A 220 -13.00 9.87 -9.52
N PRO A 221 -13.18 8.54 -9.66
CA PRO A 221 -14.14 7.99 -10.60
C PRO A 221 -15.59 8.34 -10.19
N PRO A 222 -16.56 8.21 -11.11
CA PRO A 222 -17.98 8.38 -10.77
C PRO A 222 -18.42 7.47 -9.62
N ASP A 223 -19.36 7.96 -8.81
CA ASP A 223 -19.88 7.28 -7.61
C ASP A 223 -20.52 5.90 -7.86
N ASP A 224 -20.90 5.61 -9.10
CA ASP A 224 -21.53 4.36 -9.51
C ASP A 224 -20.52 3.29 -9.95
N ILE A 225 -19.22 3.58 -9.84
CA ILE A 225 -18.12 2.64 -10.19
C ILE A 225 -17.49 2.07 -8.94
N CYS A 226 -17.29 0.75 -8.93
CA CYS A 226 -16.56 0.06 -7.88
C CYS A 226 -15.77 -1.13 -8.44
N LEU A 227 -14.80 -1.62 -7.66
CA LEU A 227 -14.12 -2.87 -7.93
C LEU A 227 -15.12 -4.02 -7.85
N THR A 228 -14.91 -5.04 -8.69
CA THR A 228 -15.64 -6.30 -8.55
C THR A 228 -15.43 -6.84 -7.14
N PRO A 229 -16.49 -7.30 -6.45
CA PRO A 229 -16.35 -7.94 -5.15
C PRO A 229 -15.35 -9.08 -5.20
N TYR A 230 -14.60 -9.25 -4.12
CA TYR A 230 -13.67 -10.36 -3.99
C TYR A 230 -14.41 -11.70 -4.08
N ASP A 231 -13.87 -12.59 -4.90
CA ASP A 231 -14.38 -13.95 -5.05
C ASP A 231 -13.37 -14.95 -4.49
N PRO A 232 -13.55 -15.41 -3.25
CA PRO A 232 -12.62 -16.33 -2.61
C PRO A 232 -12.53 -17.69 -3.32
N TYR A 233 -13.56 -18.05 -4.10
CA TYR A 233 -13.61 -19.33 -4.82
C TYR A 233 -12.79 -19.33 -6.12
N ARG A 234 -12.45 -18.19 -6.66
CA ARG A 234 -11.49 -18.07 -7.79
C ARG A 234 -10.07 -18.35 -7.38
N ASN A 235 -9.83 -18.38 -6.09
CA ASN A 235 -8.50 -18.57 -5.56
C ASN A 235 -8.16 -20.05 -5.42
N PRO A 236 -7.00 -20.52 -5.90
CA PRO A 236 -6.52 -21.87 -5.65
C PRO A 236 -6.15 -22.10 -4.17
N GLN A 237 -6.15 -21.05 -3.36
CA GLN A 237 -5.98 -21.09 -1.91
C GLN A 237 -7.35 -21.10 -1.27
N PRO A 238 -7.87 -22.22 -0.83
CA PRO A 238 -9.21 -22.21 -0.28
C PRO A 238 -9.25 -21.50 1.06
N VAL A 239 -10.14 -20.59 1.14
CA VAL A 239 -10.77 -20.06 2.32
C VAL A 239 -11.55 -21.17 3.00
N MET A 240 -11.91 -21.01 4.27
CA MET A 240 -12.78 -21.95 4.97
C MET A 240 -14.10 -22.08 4.21
N ASP A 241 -14.24 -23.17 3.50
CA ASP A 241 -15.49 -23.55 2.87
C ASP A 241 -16.24 -24.46 3.83
N MET A 242 -17.29 -23.92 4.43
CA MET A 242 -18.09 -24.64 5.41
C MET A 242 -18.97 -25.72 4.78
N GLU A 243 -19.12 -25.72 3.46
CA GLU A 243 -19.92 -26.71 2.73
C GLU A 243 -19.07 -27.89 2.24
N SER A 244 -17.79 -27.68 2.02
CA SER A 244 -16.88 -28.76 1.65
C SER A 244 -16.06 -29.24 2.83
N ALA A 245 -16.37 -30.43 3.32
CA ALA A 245 -15.48 -31.11 4.26
C ALA A 245 -14.44 -31.96 3.49
N PRO A 246 -13.20 -31.99 3.94
CA PRO A 246 -12.64 -31.31 5.08
C PRO A 246 -12.44 -29.83 4.78
N ILE A 247 -12.58 -29.00 5.81
CA ILE A 247 -12.26 -27.57 5.76
C ILE A 247 -10.95 -27.42 4.99
N ARG A 248 -11.02 -26.79 3.85
CA ARG A 248 -9.85 -26.43 3.08
C ARG A 248 -9.18 -25.26 3.80
N MET A 249 -8.60 -25.56 4.92
CA MET A 249 -7.68 -24.60 5.50
C MET A 249 -6.47 -24.61 4.61
N MET A 250 -6.16 -23.48 4.21
CA MET A 250 -5.00 -22.99 3.59
C MET A 250 -3.76 -23.81 3.71
N ARG A 251 -2.91 -23.58 2.78
CA ARG A 251 -1.57 -24.14 2.69
C ARG A 251 -0.63 -23.71 3.81
N ASP A 252 -1.14 -23.25 4.95
CA ASP A 252 -0.34 -23.10 6.13
C ASP A 252 0.02 -24.53 6.65
N PRO A 253 1.28 -24.92 6.56
CA PRO A 253 1.70 -26.22 7.05
C PRO A 253 1.39 -26.44 8.54
N PHE A 254 1.22 -25.37 9.31
CA PHE A 254 0.89 -25.41 10.72
C PHE A 254 -0.52 -25.92 10.97
N VAL A 255 -1.43 -25.62 10.07
CA VAL A 255 -2.82 -26.02 10.16
C VAL A 255 -3.04 -27.38 9.48
N MET A 256 -2.18 -27.72 8.55
CA MET A 256 -2.31 -28.90 7.71
C MET A 256 -1.76 -30.19 8.34
N LYS A 257 -2.17 -30.58 9.51
CA LYS A 257 -2.00 -31.94 10.03
C LYS A 257 -0.80 -32.28 10.89
N SER A 258 0.11 -31.43 11.09
CA SER A 258 1.25 -31.95 11.76
C SER A 258 1.72 -30.99 12.82
N ASN A 259 1.72 -31.49 14.01
CA ASN A 259 2.49 -30.93 15.09
C ASN A 259 4.00 -30.89 14.76
N TYR A 260 4.37 -31.25 13.52
CA TYR A 260 5.73 -31.34 13.07
C TYR A 260 5.87 -30.88 11.62
N ILE A 261 6.36 -29.67 11.45
CA ILE A 261 6.76 -29.16 10.15
C ILE A 261 8.23 -29.46 9.95
N SER A 262 8.57 -30.19 8.89
CA SER A 262 9.96 -30.38 8.54
C SER A 262 10.58 -29.04 8.16
N TYR A 263 11.85 -28.86 8.50
CA TYR A 263 12.63 -27.69 8.13
C TYR A 263 12.57 -27.39 6.60
N ALA A 264 12.62 -28.43 5.80
CA ALA A 264 12.51 -28.33 4.35
C ALA A 264 11.16 -27.77 3.89
N THR A 265 10.06 -28.16 4.52
CA THR A 265 8.72 -27.67 4.21
C THR A 265 8.59 -26.19 4.55
N HIS A 266 9.10 -25.77 5.70
CA HIS A 266 9.09 -24.37 6.10
C HIS A 266 9.91 -23.49 5.13
N ALA A 267 11.13 -23.93 4.79
CA ALA A 267 11.98 -23.23 3.84
C ALA A 267 11.33 -23.11 2.45
N SER A 268 10.73 -24.18 1.94
CA SER A 268 10.01 -24.17 0.65
C SER A 268 8.82 -23.23 0.66
N TRP A 269 8.12 -23.15 1.78
CA TRP A 269 6.97 -22.24 1.93
C TRP A 269 7.41 -20.77 1.92
N GLN A 270 8.46 -20.44 2.64
CA GLN A 270 9.02 -19.09 2.62
C GLN A 270 9.55 -18.69 1.23
N GLN A 271 10.18 -19.62 0.52
CA GLN A 271 10.60 -19.40 -0.87
C GLN A 271 9.40 -19.10 -1.77
N GLU A 272 8.30 -19.82 -1.60
CA GLU A 272 7.08 -19.58 -2.37
C GLU A 272 6.46 -18.20 -2.07
N ILE A 273 6.47 -17.74 -0.82
CA ILE A 273 6.00 -16.40 -0.48
C ILE A 273 6.87 -15.34 -1.17
N LYS A 274 8.19 -15.47 -1.11
CA LYS A 274 9.12 -14.57 -1.81
C LYS A 274 8.88 -14.60 -3.32
N ALA A 275 8.69 -15.77 -3.91
CA ALA A 275 8.39 -15.92 -5.32
C ALA A 275 7.04 -15.26 -5.69
N ALA A 276 6.03 -15.33 -4.82
CA ALA A 276 4.74 -14.66 -5.03
C ALA A 276 4.88 -13.13 -5.03
N VAL A 277 5.68 -12.59 -4.11
CA VAL A 277 6.02 -11.15 -4.10
C VAL A 277 6.70 -10.75 -5.41
N GLU A 278 7.66 -11.52 -5.90
CA GLU A 278 8.31 -11.24 -7.18
C GLU A 278 7.35 -11.39 -8.37
N ARG A 279 6.47 -12.39 -8.37
CA ARG A 279 5.45 -12.55 -9.41
C ARG A 279 4.47 -11.38 -9.48
N SER A 280 4.26 -10.66 -8.38
CA SER A 280 3.40 -9.48 -8.39
C SER A 280 3.86 -8.41 -9.37
N ARG A 281 5.16 -8.34 -9.70
CA ARG A 281 5.72 -7.37 -10.65
C ARG A 281 4.98 -7.34 -11.99
N LYS A 282 4.62 -8.52 -12.51
CA LYS A 282 3.93 -8.61 -13.81
C LYS A 282 2.54 -7.99 -13.80
N HIS A 283 1.91 -7.92 -12.62
CA HIS A 283 0.60 -7.28 -12.43
C HIS A 283 0.76 -5.80 -12.01
N THR A 284 1.80 -5.50 -11.23
CA THR A 284 2.06 -4.15 -10.72
C THR A 284 2.54 -3.20 -11.81
N ILE A 285 3.48 -3.66 -12.64
CA ILE A 285 4.09 -2.82 -13.70
C ILE A 285 3.05 -2.16 -14.61
N PRO A 286 2.09 -2.89 -15.21
CA PRO A 286 1.10 -2.26 -16.08
C PRO A 286 0.10 -1.38 -15.33
N LEU A 287 -0.17 -1.65 -14.04
CA LEU A 287 -1.11 -0.88 -13.25
C LEU A 287 -0.53 0.43 -12.71
N LEU A 288 0.76 0.44 -12.38
CA LEU A 288 1.47 1.60 -11.86
C LEU A 288 2.29 2.34 -12.92
N ASP A 289 2.24 1.91 -14.17
CA ASP A 289 3.14 2.41 -15.22
C ASP A 289 4.61 2.33 -14.79
N GLY A 290 5.04 1.11 -14.42
CA GLY A 290 6.36 0.84 -13.86
C GLY A 290 6.39 0.82 -12.33
N LEU A 291 7.51 0.34 -11.76
CA LEU A 291 7.75 0.29 -10.32
C LEU A 291 8.45 1.56 -9.81
N ILE A 292 8.99 2.33 -10.72
CA ILE A 292 9.62 3.64 -10.50
C ILE A 292 9.10 4.64 -11.53
N ASP A 293 9.20 5.93 -11.22
CA ASP A 293 9.10 7.00 -12.20
C ASP A 293 10.49 7.61 -12.40
N GLU A 294 10.81 7.98 -13.64
CA GLU A 294 12.12 8.47 -14.05
C GLU A 294 12.01 9.87 -14.67
N GLU A 295 12.73 10.84 -14.11
CA GLU A 295 12.79 12.20 -14.60
C GLU A 295 14.26 12.56 -14.85
N ASN A 296 14.64 12.78 -16.12
CA ASN A 296 16.01 13.19 -16.51
C ASN A 296 17.13 12.29 -15.97
N THR A 297 16.96 10.97 -16.03
CA THR A 297 17.93 10.00 -15.47
C THR A 297 19.22 9.85 -16.30
N ASP A 298 19.38 10.62 -17.39
CA ASP A 298 20.62 10.78 -18.15
C ASP A 298 21.66 11.70 -17.45
N ARG A 299 21.29 12.35 -16.34
CA ARG A 299 22.14 13.28 -15.58
C ARG A 299 23.19 12.53 -14.75
N GLU A 300 24.31 13.24 -14.46
CA GLU A 300 25.39 12.72 -13.61
C GLU A 300 25.01 12.72 -12.12
N ILE A 301 24.09 13.59 -11.71
CA ILE A 301 23.58 13.69 -10.34
C ILE A 301 22.12 13.22 -10.36
N LEU A 302 21.79 12.27 -9.51
CA LEU A 302 20.42 11.78 -9.35
C LEU A 302 19.99 11.88 -7.89
N ILE A 303 18.72 12.20 -7.69
CA ILE A 303 18.02 11.96 -6.43
C ILE A 303 17.17 10.69 -6.59
N VAL A 304 17.24 9.82 -5.60
CA VAL A 304 16.39 8.61 -5.54
C VAL A 304 15.61 8.64 -4.24
N GLY A 305 14.29 8.63 -4.32
CA GLY A 305 13.45 8.77 -3.13
C GLY A 305 12.12 8.02 -3.24
N SER A 306 11.36 8.03 -2.16
CA SER A 306 9.99 7.54 -2.09
C SER A 306 9.15 8.42 -1.16
N GLY A 307 7.82 8.38 -1.31
CA GLY A 307 6.90 9.20 -0.52
C GLY A 307 7.12 10.70 -0.71
N THR A 308 6.78 11.51 0.29
CA THR A 308 6.84 12.97 0.19
C THR A 308 8.25 13.55 0.06
N ALA A 309 9.30 12.78 0.33
CA ALA A 309 10.67 13.18 0.03
C ALA A 309 10.88 13.44 -1.47
N VAL A 310 10.12 12.78 -2.33
CA VAL A 310 10.14 12.99 -3.78
C VAL A 310 9.58 14.38 -4.15
N SER A 311 8.47 14.78 -3.54
CA SER A 311 7.89 16.11 -3.75
C SER A 311 8.87 17.23 -3.37
N GLN A 312 9.54 17.08 -2.22
CA GLN A 312 10.56 18.03 -1.79
C GLN A 312 11.78 18.05 -2.73
N SER A 313 12.12 16.88 -3.27
CA SER A 313 13.22 16.73 -4.24
C SER A 313 12.92 17.44 -5.56
N ARG A 314 11.68 17.45 -6.03
CA ARG A 314 11.31 18.20 -7.26
C ARG A 314 11.55 19.71 -7.10
N GLU A 315 11.18 20.26 -5.94
CA GLU A 315 11.44 21.67 -5.66
C GLU A 315 12.94 21.94 -5.51
N ALA A 316 13.70 21.06 -4.86
CA ALA A 316 15.15 21.17 -4.77
C ALA A 316 15.81 21.14 -6.16
N ILE A 317 15.36 20.27 -7.06
CA ILE A 317 15.84 20.21 -8.45
C ILE A 317 15.57 21.53 -9.18
N ARG A 318 14.38 22.10 -9.03
CA ARG A 318 14.05 23.39 -9.63
C ARG A 318 15.01 24.50 -9.16
N LEU A 319 15.31 24.56 -7.86
CA LEU A 319 16.26 25.52 -7.29
C LEU A 319 17.69 25.30 -7.79
N LEU A 320 18.13 24.05 -7.89
CA LEU A 320 19.45 23.69 -8.41
C LEU A 320 19.59 24.04 -9.90
N GLU A 321 18.56 23.84 -10.70
CA GLU A 321 18.54 24.19 -12.13
C GLU A 321 18.67 25.71 -12.35
N GLU A 322 18.09 26.55 -11.47
CA GLU A 322 18.27 28.00 -11.50
C GLU A 322 19.74 28.41 -11.30
N GLU A 323 20.51 27.56 -10.60
CA GLU A 323 21.96 27.75 -10.41
C GLU A 323 22.83 27.01 -11.46
N GLY A 324 22.19 26.37 -12.44
CA GLY A 324 22.88 25.66 -13.53
C GLY A 324 23.30 24.23 -13.18
N ILE A 325 22.91 23.70 -12.00
CA ILE A 325 23.20 22.34 -11.58
C ILE A 325 22.08 21.43 -12.08
N LYS A 326 22.41 20.47 -12.92
CA LYS A 326 21.46 19.56 -13.55
C LYS A 326 21.33 18.27 -12.76
N VAL A 327 20.15 18.02 -12.20
CA VAL A 327 19.84 16.86 -11.38
C VAL A 327 18.64 16.09 -11.98
N GLY A 328 18.69 14.76 -11.96
CA GLY A 328 17.56 13.91 -12.31
C GLY A 328 16.94 13.28 -11.07
N LEU A 329 15.77 12.67 -11.25
CA LEU A 329 14.97 12.11 -10.17
C LEU A 329 14.50 10.70 -10.50
N ILE A 330 14.56 9.84 -9.51
CA ILE A 330 13.91 8.52 -9.52
C ILE A 330 12.96 8.44 -8.32
N LYS A 331 11.66 8.31 -8.61
CA LYS A 331 10.64 8.00 -7.60
C LYS A 331 10.46 6.50 -7.50
N ILE A 332 10.65 5.93 -6.33
CA ILE A 332 10.35 4.53 -6.05
C ILE A 332 8.90 4.43 -5.55
N LYS A 333 8.06 3.70 -6.28
CA LYS A 333 6.65 3.45 -5.94
C LYS A 333 6.48 2.17 -5.10
N THR A 334 7.31 1.16 -5.36
CA THR A 334 7.24 -0.12 -4.67
C THR A 334 8.51 -0.42 -3.89
N ILE A 335 8.37 -0.69 -2.61
CA ILE A 335 9.47 -1.09 -1.72
C ILE A 335 9.61 -2.62 -1.67
N ARG A 336 8.50 -3.33 -1.84
CA ARG A 336 8.43 -4.77 -2.09
C ARG A 336 7.32 -5.05 -3.11
N PRO A 337 7.62 -5.68 -4.26
CA PRO A 337 8.97 -6.07 -4.72
C PRO A 337 9.87 -4.85 -4.94
N PHE A 338 11.17 -4.97 -4.60
CA PHE A 338 12.11 -3.87 -4.78
C PHE A 338 12.50 -3.73 -6.27
N PRO A 339 12.51 -2.52 -6.85
CA PRO A 339 12.75 -2.30 -8.28
C PRO A 339 14.24 -2.35 -8.64
N THR A 340 14.89 -3.46 -8.32
CA THR A 340 16.36 -3.63 -8.43
C THR A 340 16.89 -3.37 -9.84
N GLU A 341 16.28 -3.97 -10.85
CA GLU A 341 16.76 -3.87 -12.23
C GLU A 341 16.46 -2.48 -12.82
N GLU A 342 15.32 -1.91 -12.45
CA GLU A 342 14.93 -0.57 -12.87
C GLU A 342 15.90 0.48 -12.30
N ILE A 343 16.23 0.39 -11.01
CA ILE A 343 17.20 1.29 -10.36
C ILE A 343 18.58 1.12 -10.97
N ARG A 344 19.07 -0.11 -11.15
CA ARG A 344 20.36 -0.38 -11.79
C ARG A 344 20.46 0.25 -13.19
N ARG A 345 19.41 0.10 -13.98
CA ARG A 345 19.33 0.67 -15.32
C ARG A 345 19.31 2.20 -15.28
N ALA A 346 18.42 2.78 -14.45
CA ALA A 346 18.21 4.22 -14.39
C ALA A 346 19.41 4.96 -13.83
N THR A 347 20.19 4.33 -12.93
CA THR A 347 21.38 4.95 -12.29
C THR A 347 22.68 4.67 -13.04
N LYS A 348 22.65 4.00 -14.19
CA LYS A 348 23.86 3.56 -14.90
C LYS A 348 24.88 4.66 -15.17
N ASN A 349 24.42 5.85 -15.52
CA ASN A 349 25.24 6.99 -15.90
C ASN A 349 25.51 7.97 -14.75
N ALA A 350 24.86 7.80 -13.62
CA ALA A 350 25.00 8.69 -12.48
C ALA A 350 26.38 8.55 -11.83
N LYS A 351 27.00 9.66 -11.51
CA LYS A 351 28.23 9.76 -10.71
C LYS A 351 27.93 9.94 -9.23
N HIS A 352 26.79 10.58 -8.93
CA HIS A 352 26.35 10.89 -7.57
C HIS A 352 24.87 10.58 -7.44
N ILE A 353 24.51 9.85 -6.39
CA ILE A 353 23.12 9.44 -6.10
C ILE A 353 22.81 9.86 -4.67
N PHE A 354 21.89 10.79 -4.49
CA PHE A 354 21.43 11.27 -3.19
C PHE A 354 20.11 10.62 -2.82
N VAL A 355 19.97 10.20 -1.57
CA VAL A 355 18.77 9.51 -1.09
C VAL A 355 18.22 10.25 0.13
N PRO A 356 17.34 11.25 -0.08
CA PRO A 356 16.66 11.93 1.03
C PRO A 356 15.61 11.02 1.66
N GLU A 357 15.57 10.96 3.00
CA GLU A 357 14.68 10.06 3.73
C GLU A 357 14.08 10.71 4.98
N PHE A 358 12.78 10.47 5.21
CA PHE A 358 12.10 10.80 6.49
C PHE A 358 12.37 9.71 7.54
N ASN A 359 13.63 9.43 7.81
CA ASN A 359 14.09 8.59 8.93
C ASN A 359 15.59 8.81 9.15
N LEU A 360 16.07 8.62 10.36
CA LEU A 360 17.50 8.75 10.68
C LEU A 360 18.31 7.47 10.36
N ALA A 361 17.64 6.38 10.02
CA ALA A 361 18.32 5.11 9.77
C ALA A 361 18.95 5.02 8.36
N GLY A 362 18.49 5.82 7.39
CA GLY A 362 18.93 5.73 6.00
C GLY A 362 18.72 4.36 5.40
N TRP A 363 17.56 3.74 5.69
CA TRP A 363 17.33 2.35 5.30
C TRP A 363 17.17 2.20 3.78
N LEU A 364 16.53 3.16 3.09
CA LEU A 364 16.36 3.12 1.65
C LEU A 364 17.69 3.27 0.92
N ALA A 365 18.54 4.19 1.38
CA ALA A 365 19.89 4.33 0.86
C ALA A 365 20.71 3.03 1.02
N ARG A 366 20.54 2.31 2.13
CA ARG A 366 21.19 1.00 2.33
C ARG A 366 20.67 -0.07 1.36
N GLU A 367 19.36 -0.11 1.10
CA GLU A 367 18.77 -1.00 0.10
C GLU A 367 19.35 -0.70 -1.30
N ILE A 368 19.46 0.59 -1.66
CA ILE A 368 20.04 1.01 -2.94
C ILE A 368 21.53 0.64 -3.00
N LYS A 369 22.30 0.88 -1.93
CA LYS A 369 23.70 0.46 -1.84
C LYS A 369 23.89 -1.03 -2.01
N ALA A 370 22.99 -1.83 -1.46
CA ALA A 370 23.08 -3.30 -1.52
C ALA A 370 22.90 -3.84 -2.95
N ILE A 371 22.21 -3.11 -3.82
CA ILE A 371 21.95 -3.57 -5.19
C ILE A 371 22.95 -3.00 -6.22
N LEU A 372 23.69 -1.95 -5.88
CA LEU A 372 24.62 -1.31 -6.82
C LEU A 372 26.05 -1.81 -6.57
N PRO A 373 26.79 -2.22 -7.63
CA PRO A 373 28.16 -2.72 -7.50
C PRO A 373 29.15 -1.63 -7.08
N ASP A 374 28.90 -0.39 -7.49
CA ASP A 374 29.69 0.82 -7.22
C ASP A 374 28.93 1.75 -6.25
N ASN A 375 28.67 1.23 -5.06
CA ASN A 375 27.81 1.86 -4.07
C ASN A 375 28.44 3.08 -3.35
N GLU A 376 29.72 3.37 -3.56
CA GLU A 376 30.42 4.53 -3.00
C GLU A 376 29.83 5.87 -3.49
N ARG A 377 29.21 5.87 -4.68
CA ARG A 377 28.53 7.02 -5.25
C ARG A 377 27.12 7.29 -4.68
N VAL A 378 26.64 6.44 -3.76
CA VAL A 378 25.34 6.61 -3.10
C VAL A 378 25.54 7.35 -1.79
N TYR A 379 24.99 8.53 -1.69
CA TYR A 379 25.04 9.38 -0.51
C TYR A 379 23.78 9.17 0.32
N VAL A 380 23.97 9.02 1.61
CA VAL A 380 22.90 8.76 2.56
C VAL A 380 22.49 10.10 3.15
N GLY A 381 21.40 10.67 2.68
CA GLY A 381 20.89 11.94 3.20
C GLY A 381 20.34 12.88 2.11
N PRO A 382 19.77 14.02 2.54
CA PRO A 382 19.57 14.41 3.94
C PRO A 382 18.56 13.51 4.66
N HIS A 383 18.70 13.41 5.98
CA HIS A 383 17.82 12.64 6.85
C HIS A 383 17.10 13.55 7.83
N VAL A 384 15.79 13.40 7.92
CA VAL A 384 14.97 14.06 8.92
C VAL A 384 14.03 13.06 9.58
N ALA A 385 13.73 13.28 10.84
CA ALA A 385 12.78 12.46 11.60
C ALA A 385 12.17 13.28 12.74
N GLY A 386 11.19 12.70 13.40
CA GLY A 386 10.61 13.25 14.63
C GLY A 386 9.82 14.54 14.43
N GLY A 387 9.29 14.78 13.25
CA GLY A 387 8.45 15.95 12.98
C GLY A 387 9.18 17.13 12.36
N MET A 388 10.44 16.94 12.03
CA MET A 388 11.14 17.91 11.21
C MET A 388 10.65 17.82 9.76
N THR A 389 10.36 18.95 9.17
CA THR A 389 10.19 19.03 7.71
C THR A 389 11.55 18.83 7.03
N MET A 390 11.52 18.40 5.80
CA MET A 390 12.71 18.39 4.92
C MET A 390 12.52 19.53 3.90
N PRO A 391 12.92 20.77 4.23
CA PRO A 391 12.87 21.83 3.24
C PRO A 391 13.73 21.47 2.03
N SER A 392 13.32 21.88 0.85
CA SER A 392 14.07 21.65 -0.40
C SER A 392 15.48 22.22 -0.34
N GLU A 393 15.69 23.33 0.40
CA GLU A 393 16.99 23.96 0.62
C GLU A 393 17.99 23.02 1.30
N VAL A 394 17.54 22.15 2.20
CA VAL A 394 18.41 21.16 2.86
C VAL A 394 18.94 20.14 1.84
N ILE A 395 18.09 19.75 0.88
CA ILE A 395 18.50 18.86 -0.22
C ILE A 395 19.47 19.60 -1.15
N VAL A 396 19.21 20.89 -1.43
CA VAL A 396 20.09 21.74 -2.25
C VAL A 396 21.47 21.86 -1.62
N GLU A 397 21.55 22.13 -0.31
CA GLU A 397 22.83 22.26 0.41
C GLU A 397 23.64 20.96 0.40
N GLU A 398 22.98 19.80 0.51
CA GLU A 398 23.65 18.49 0.50
C GLU A 398 24.23 18.14 -0.89
N ILE A 399 23.61 18.62 -1.95
CA ILE A 399 24.05 18.36 -3.34
C ILE A 399 25.19 19.30 -3.77
N LYS A 400 25.27 20.49 -3.21
CA LYS A 400 26.38 21.47 -3.46
C LYS A 400 27.65 21.10 -2.74
#